data_62b33968d8b8b87d1795b6fdb1a3d23a
#
_entry.id   62b33968d8b8b87d1795b6fdb1a3d23a
#
_cell.length_a   1.000
_cell.length_b   1.000
_cell.length_c   1.000
_cell.angle_alpha   90.00
_cell.angle_beta   90.00
_cell.angle_gamma   90.00
#
_symmetry.space_group_name_H-M   'P 1'
#
loop_
_entity.id
_entity.type
_entity.pdbx_description
1 polymer ?
#
loop_
_entity_poly.entity_id
_entity_poly.type
_entity_poly.pdbx_seq_one_letter_code
_entity_poly.pdbx_strand_id
1 'polypeptide(L)'
;MEDLAEAAEKVAILMRLLTTTGHLRLKYRITAGAGAVDPDGFERRDIYVECKGPDSELLLSSDGELLRSLEHVSAKMLRLEPDDHDRVSFDANGYKAARAHALRDAADAAIDEVEDT
;
A
#
# COMPACT_ATOMS: atom_id res chain seq x y z
N MET A 1 -3.51 0.20 17.59
CA MET A 1 -4.64 -0.47 16.92
C MET A 1 -5.05 -1.67 17.76
N GLU A 2 -6.18 -1.54 18.43
CA GLU A 2 -6.56 -2.50 19.47
C GLU A 2 -7.32 -3.71 18.90
N ASP A 3 -8.09 -3.52 17.82
CA ASP A 3 -8.91 -4.57 17.22
C ASP A 3 -8.70 -4.58 15.71
N LEU A 4 -8.00 -5.60 15.22
CA LEU A 4 -7.72 -5.74 13.79
C LEU A 4 -8.99 -5.98 12.97
N ALA A 5 -9.96 -6.74 13.50
CA ALA A 5 -11.21 -6.98 12.79
C ALA A 5 -12.00 -5.71 12.60
N GLU A 6 -12.10 -4.88 13.64
CA GLU A 6 -12.77 -3.58 13.56
C GLU A 6 -12.04 -2.63 12.62
N ALA A 7 -10.72 -2.60 12.70
CA ALA A 7 -9.90 -1.78 11.82
C ALA A 7 -10.07 -2.20 10.35
N ALA A 8 -10.05 -3.48 10.07
CA ALA A 8 -10.27 -4.00 8.72
C ALA A 8 -11.66 -3.63 8.20
N GLU A 9 -12.67 -3.67 9.06
CA GLU A 9 -14.02 -3.28 8.69
C GLU A 9 -14.11 -1.80 8.32
N LYS A 10 -13.44 -0.92 9.07
CA LYS A 10 -13.38 0.51 8.75
C LYS A 10 -12.73 0.75 7.39
N VAL A 11 -11.65 0.06 7.10
CA VAL A 11 -10.99 0.14 5.79
C VAL A 11 -11.89 -0.39 4.69
N ALA A 12 -12.63 -1.48 4.94
CA ALA A 12 -13.59 -2.02 3.98
C ALA A 12 -14.70 -1.02 3.67
N ILE A 13 -15.17 -0.28 4.66
CA ILE A 13 -16.16 0.78 4.45
C ILE A 13 -15.59 1.87 3.54
N LEU A 14 -14.35 2.30 3.78
CA LEU A 14 -13.68 3.27 2.92
C LEU A 14 -13.61 2.78 1.47
N MET A 15 -13.18 1.54 1.26
CA MET A 15 -13.08 0.97 -0.08
C MET A 15 -14.44 0.85 -0.74
N ARG A 16 -15.49 0.50 0.01
CA ARG A 16 -16.84 0.43 -0.51
C ARG A 16 -17.34 1.80 -0.96
N LEU A 17 -17.06 2.85 -0.20
CA LEU A 17 -17.42 4.22 -0.59
C LEU A 17 -16.71 4.64 -1.87
N LEU A 18 -15.43 4.32 -2.00
CA LEU A 18 -14.66 4.66 -3.20
C LEU A 18 -15.18 3.95 -4.44
N THR A 19 -15.58 2.69 -4.31
CA THR A 19 -16.02 1.87 -5.44
C THR A 19 -17.50 2.09 -5.80
N THR A 20 -18.32 2.52 -4.86
CA THR A 20 -19.74 2.80 -5.10
C THR A 20 -19.98 4.29 -5.35
N THR A 21 -19.82 5.12 -4.33
CA THR A 21 -20.07 6.56 -4.42
C THR A 21 -19.01 7.31 -5.23
N GLY A 22 -17.74 6.90 -5.08
CA GLY A 22 -16.64 7.49 -5.83
C GLY A 22 -16.49 6.97 -7.25
N HIS A 23 -17.25 5.96 -7.64
CA HIS A 23 -17.25 5.34 -8.97
C HIS A 23 -15.90 4.80 -9.44
N LEU A 24 -14.98 4.50 -8.53
CA LEU A 24 -13.73 3.82 -8.89
C LEU A 24 -13.99 2.36 -9.18
N ARG A 25 -13.54 1.89 -10.35
CA ARG A 25 -13.74 0.49 -10.77
C ARG A 25 -12.57 -0.35 -10.28
N LEU A 26 -12.64 -0.73 -9.00
CA LEU A 26 -11.60 -1.50 -8.33
C LEU A 26 -12.16 -2.76 -7.72
N LYS A 27 -11.36 -3.82 -7.77
CA LYS A 27 -11.52 -5.00 -6.93
C LYS A 27 -10.44 -4.92 -5.86
N TYR A 28 -10.75 -5.34 -4.64
CA TYR A 28 -9.80 -5.26 -3.55
C TYR A 28 -9.90 -6.47 -2.64
N ARG A 29 -8.77 -6.78 -2.01
CA ARG A 29 -8.66 -7.81 -0.99
C ARG A 29 -8.02 -7.18 0.24
N ILE A 30 -8.65 -7.36 1.39
CA ILE A 30 -8.13 -6.87 2.67
C ILE A 30 -7.64 -8.05 3.47
N THR A 31 -6.36 -8.03 3.85
CA THR A 31 -5.75 -9.02 4.72
C THR A 31 -5.45 -8.34 6.05
N ALA A 32 -5.91 -8.94 7.16
CA ALA A 32 -5.69 -8.41 8.50
C ALA A 32 -5.06 -9.47 9.38
N GLY A 33 -4.06 -9.07 10.15
CA GLY A 33 -3.36 -9.94 11.08
C GLY A 33 -1.99 -9.35 11.43
N ALA A 34 -1.48 -9.63 12.62
CA ALA A 34 -0.17 -9.16 13.03
C ALA A 34 0.88 -9.66 12.02
N GLY A 35 1.56 -8.72 11.36
CA GLY A 35 2.52 -9.05 10.32
C GLY A 35 1.87 -9.60 9.06
N ALA A 36 0.75 -9.02 8.60
CA ALA A 36 0.09 -9.41 7.36
C ALA A 36 1.10 -9.53 6.23
N VAL A 37 0.90 -10.52 5.35
CA VAL A 37 1.91 -11.02 4.43
C VAL A 37 2.60 -9.90 3.64
N ASP A 38 3.89 -9.77 3.87
CA ASP A 38 4.80 -8.94 3.09
C ASP A 38 5.90 -9.86 2.54
N PRO A 39 5.78 -10.34 1.29
CA PRO A 39 6.74 -11.30 0.74
C PRO A 39 8.19 -10.80 0.75
N ASP A 40 8.38 -9.48 0.64
CA ASP A 40 9.70 -8.88 0.56
C ASP A 40 10.23 -8.37 1.90
N GLY A 41 9.41 -8.38 2.96
CA GLY A 41 9.82 -7.95 4.29
C GLY A 41 10.12 -6.47 4.42
N PHE A 42 9.61 -5.63 3.53
CA PHE A 42 9.91 -4.20 3.52
C PHE A 42 9.01 -3.38 4.44
N GLU A 43 7.85 -3.89 4.80
CA GLU A 43 6.88 -3.15 5.62
C GLU A 43 6.40 -3.97 6.80
N ARG A 44 6.26 -3.29 7.95
CA ARG A 44 5.56 -3.86 9.10
C ARG A 44 4.11 -3.46 8.99
N ARG A 45 3.25 -4.38 8.59
CA ARG A 45 1.83 -4.08 8.39
C ARG A 45 0.93 -5.08 9.09
N ASP A 46 -0.17 -4.57 9.64
CA ASP A 46 -1.23 -5.37 10.25
C ASP A 46 -2.44 -5.46 9.32
N ILE A 47 -2.64 -4.47 8.45
CA ILE A 47 -3.69 -4.45 7.45
C ILE A 47 -3.06 -4.18 6.09
N TYR A 48 -3.37 -5.04 5.14
CA TYR A 48 -2.89 -4.91 3.76
C TYR A 48 -4.07 -4.94 2.81
N VAL A 49 -4.16 -3.93 1.95
CA VAL A 49 -5.21 -3.83 0.93
C VAL A 49 -4.57 -3.92 -0.44
N GLU A 50 -4.91 -4.97 -1.17
CA GLU A 50 -4.44 -5.19 -2.53
C GLU A 50 -5.56 -4.82 -3.50
N CYS A 51 -5.26 -3.92 -4.44
CA CYS A 51 -6.22 -3.39 -5.40
C CYS A 51 -5.90 -3.87 -6.81
N LYS A 52 -6.95 -4.20 -7.56
CA LYS A 52 -6.89 -4.58 -8.98
C LYS A 52 -8.10 -3.98 -9.68
N GLY A 53 -8.08 -4.01 -11.01
CA GLY A 53 -9.22 -3.61 -11.80
C GLY A 53 -8.92 -2.47 -12.77
N PRO A 54 -9.92 -2.02 -13.55
CA PRO A 54 -9.70 -1.02 -14.61
C PRO A 54 -9.09 0.30 -14.11
N ASP A 55 -9.44 0.73 -12.90
CA ASP A 55 -8.96 2.02 -12.37
C ASP A 55 -7.74 1.87 -11.46
N SER A 56 -7.15 0.67 -11.36
CA SER A 56 -5.97 0.45 -10.52
C SER A 56 -4.78 1.33 -10.94
N GLU A 57 -4.65 1.66 -12.21
CA GLU A 57 -3.57 2.53 -12.68
C GLU A 57 -3.69 3.96 -12.15
N LEU A 58 -4.90 4.43 -11.85
CA LEU A 58 -5.08 5.74 -11.22
C LEU A 58 -4.41 5.80 -9.85
N LEU A 59 -4.40 4.67 -9.13
CA LEU A 59 -3.74 4.58 -7.83
C LEU A 59 -2.23 4.71 -7.96
N LEU A 60 -1.68 4.35 -9.11
CA LEU A 60 -0.24 4.34 -9.37
C LEU A 60 0.27 5.64 -9.99
N SER A 61 -0.62 6.50 -10.48
CA SER A 61 -0.26 7.77 -11.09
C SER A 61 0.53 8.64 -10.09
N SER A 62 1.42 9.49 -10.59
CA SER A 62 2.24 10.39 -9.78
C SER A 62 3.02 9.64 -8.70
N ASP A 63 3.69 8.55 -9.08
CA ASP A 63 4.48 7.71 -8.17
C ASP A 63 3.68 7.12 -7.01
N GLY A 64 2.42 6.76 -7.27
CA GLY A 64 1.55 6.15 -6.26
C GLY A 64 0.98 7.14 -5.26
N GLU A 65 0.80 8.38 -5.66
CA GLU A 65 0.27 9.43 -4.78
C GLU A 65 -1.08 9.04 -4.17
N LEU A 66 -1.99 8.48 -4.96
CA LEU A 66 -3.31 8.10 -4.46
C LEU A 66 -3.22 6.94 -3.46
N LEU A 67 -2.31 5.98 -3.70
CA LEU A 67 -2.06 4.91 -2.73
C LEU A 67 -1.61 5.49 -1.39
N ARG A 68 -0.67 6.42 -1.40
CA ARG A 68 -0.18 7.06 -0.18
C ARG A 68 -1.28 7.86 0.50
N SER A 69 -2.13 8.52 -0.27
CA SER A 69 -3.27 9.26 0.28
C SER A 69 -4.25 8.34 0.97
N LEU A 70 -4.55 7.17 0.40
CA LEU A 70 -5.41 6.17 1.00
C LEU A 70 -4.81 5.62 2.30
N GLU A 71 -3.51 5.38 2.32
CA GLU A 71 -2.81 4.95 3.54
C GLU A 71 -2.91 6.02 4.63
N HIS A 72 -2.72 7.26 4.26
CA HIS A 72 -2.79 8.38 5.20
C HIS A 72 -4.21 8.55 5.77
N VAL A 73 -5.22 8.53 4.92
CA VAL A 73 -6.62 8.62 5.35
C VAL A 73 -6.98 7.46 6.27
N SER A 74 -6.58 6.24 5.90
CA SER A 74 -6.84 5.05 6.70
C SER A 74 -6.16 5.14 8.07
N ALA A 75 -4.90 5.58 8.10
CA ALA A 75 -4.18 5.75 9.36
C ALA A 75 -4.89 6.75 10.28
N LYS A 76 -5.40 7.83 9.73
CA LYS A 76 -6.16 8.82 10.50
C LYS A 76 -7.49 8.27 10.99
N MET A 77 -8.22 7.53 10.14
CA MET A 77 -9.46 6.88 10.54
C MET A 77 -9.25 5.92 11.70
N LEU A 78 -8.14 5.20 11.69
CA LEU A 78 -7.79 4.23 12.71
C LEU A 78 -7.08 4.87 13.92
N ARG A 79 -6.86 6.17 13.89
CA ARG A 79 -6.19 6.94 14.95
C ARG A 79 -4.81 6.41 15.26
N LEU A 80 -4.07 6.01 14.24
CA LEU A 80 -2.70 5.55 14.39
C LEU A 80 -1.75 6.71 14.66
N GLU A 81 -0.79 6.48 15.55
CA GLU A 81 0.28 7.45 15.78
C GLU A 81 1.17 7.53 14.53
N PRO A 82 1.89 8.64 14.31
CA PRO A 82 2.73 8.78 13.12
C PRO A 82 3.72 7.62 12.92
N ASP A 83 4.27 7.08 14.00
CA ASP A 83 5.22 5.95 13.94
C ASP A 83 4.56 4.63 13.54
N ASP A 84 3.22 4.55 13.61
CA ASP A 84 2.44 3.35 13.31
C ASP A 84 1.71 3.43 11.97
N HIS A 85 1.92 4.47 11.17
CA HIS A 85 1.23 4.63 9.89
C HIS A 85 1.55 3.52 8.90
N ASP A 86 2.71 2.87 9.01
CA ASP A 86 3.12 1.74 8.19
C ASP A 86 2.36 0.45 8.49
N ARG A 87 1.56 0.41 9.56
CA ARG A 87 0.75 -0.75 9.91
C ARG A 87 -0.42 -0.97 8.95
N VAL A 88 -0.79 0.05 8.18
CA VAL A 88 -1.79 -0.05 7.11
C VAL A 88 -1.09 0.21 5.79
N SER A 89 -1.19 -0.72 4.85
CA SER A 89 -0.54 -0.62 3.56
C SER A 89 -1.54 -0.88 2.43
N PHE A 90 -1.49 -0.05 1.40
CA PHE A 90 -2.24 -0.22 0.17
C PHE A 90 -1.28 -0.48 -0.98
N ASP A 91 -1.64 -1.38 -1.87
CA ASP A 91 -0.85 -1.64 -3.07
C ASP A 91 -1.78 -1.94 -4.25
N ALA A 92 -1.24 -1.83 -5.44
CA ALA A 92 -1.96 -2.15 -6.68
C ALA A 92 -0.97 -2.77 -7.66
N ASN A 93 -1.33 -3.91 -8.23
CA ASN A 93 -0.57 -4.58 -9.29
C ASN A 93 0.90 -4.86 -8.95
N GLY A 94 1.23 -5.05 -7.66
CA GLY A 94 2.61 -5.31 -7.24
C GLY A 94 3.53 -4.09 -7.36
N TYR A 95 2.99 -2.89 -7.36
CA TYR A 95 3.74 -1.65 -7.57
C TYR A 95 4.88 -1.46 -6.59
N LYS A 96 4.65 -1.70 -5.28
CA LYS A 96 5.68 -1.44 -4.27
C LYS A 96 6.86 -2.38 -4.43
N ALA A 97 6.62 -3.65 -4.70
CA ALA A 97 7.70 -4.61 -4.95
C ALA A 97 8.47 -4.26 -6.21
N ALA A 98 7.78 -3.92 -7.30
CA ALA A 98 8.43 -3.53 -8.55
C ALA A 98 9.28 -2.27 -8.37
N ARG A 99 8.79 -1.28 -7.61
CA ARG A 99 9.55 -0.06 -7.33
C ARG A 99 10.79 -0.36 -6.49
N ALA A 100 10.69 -1.22 -5.49
CA ALA A 100 11.83 -1.61 -4.66
C ALA A 100 12.91 -2.31 -5.49
N HIS A 101 12.51 -3.22 -6.38
CA HIS A 101 13.44 -3.89 -7.29
C HIS A 101 14.10 -2.91 -8.26
N ALA A 102 13.35 -1.98 -8.82
CA ALA A 102 13.89 -0.97 -9.73
C ALA A 102 14.92 -0.07 -9.03
N LEU A 103 14.67 0.33 -7.79
CA LEU A 103 15.60 1.13 -7.02
C LEU A 103 16.88 0.36 -6.69
N ARG A 104 16.76 -0.93 -6.37
CA ARG A 104 17.90 -1.79 -6.10
C ARG A 104 18.77 -1.95 -7.36
N ASP A 105 18.15 -2.23 -8.51
CA ASP A 105 18.85 -2.37 -9.77
C ASP A 105 19.59 -1.09 -10.16
N ALA A 106 18.96 0.06 -9.97
CA ALA A 106 19.59 1.36 -10.23
C ALA A 106 20.79 1.60 -9.32
N ALA A 107 20.69 1.24 -8.04
CA ALA A 107 21.80 1.36 -7.09
C ALA A 107 22.97 0.44 -7.48
N ASP A 108 22.67 -0.80 -7.87
CA ASP A 108 23.70 -1.75 -8.30
C ASP A 108 24.40 -1.28 -9.57
N ALA A 109 23.67 -0.76 -10.54
CA ALA A 109 24.24 -0.19 -11.76
C ALA A 109 25.16 1.01 -11.47
N ALA A 110 24.77 1.86 -10.54
CA ALA A 110 25.60 3.02 -10.13
C ALA A 110 26.89 2.58 -9.46
N ILE A 111 26.85 1.52 -8.64
CA ILE A 111 28.04 0.96 -8.00
C ILE A 111 28.99 0.39 -9.07
N ASP A 112 28.47 -0.36 -10.04
CA ASP A 112 29.27 -0.92 -11.13
C ASP A 112 29.96 0.17 -11.95
N GLU A 113 29.30 1.28 -12.24
CA GLU A 113 29.90 2.42 -12.95
C GLU A 113 31.06 3.03 -12.16
N VAL A 114 30.90 3.14 -10.84
CA VAL A 114 31.97 3.68 -9.97
C VAL A 114 33.18 2.75 -9.94
N GLU A 115 32.96 1.43 -9.91
CA GLU A 115 34.04 0.46 -9.88
C GLU A 115 34.81 0.41 -11.19
N ASP A 116 34.20 0.68 -12.31
CA ASP A 116 34.81 0.69 -13.65
C ASP A 116 35.70 1.91 -13.92
N THR A 117 35.65 2.89 -13.07
CA THR A 117 36.48 4.10 -13.19
C THR A 117 37.68 4.04 -12.27
#